data_325dd9705152aa4e1b80c9d92bbf487c
#
_entry.id   325dd9705152aa4e1b80c9d92bbf487c
#
_cell.length_a   1.000
_cell.length_b   1.000
_cell.length_c   1.000
_cell.angle_alpha   90.00
_cell.angle_beta   90.00
_cell.angle_gamma   90.00
#
_symmetry.space_group_name_H-M   'P 1'
#
loop_
_entity.id
_entity.type
_entity.pdbx_description
1 polymer ?
#
loop_
_entity_poly.entity_id
_entity_poly.type
_entity_poly.pdbx_seq_one_letter_code
_entity_poly.pdbx_strand_id
1 'polypeptide(L)'
;MLRANWLSVGGSQSIAEQALEAEAASRQAQKGAEIVSSAAEEQAAAAAEALRSVEQQAIVLEQGQSASRSLSALASDFKSITSSNETADQLASAAEQLSASVQEMSGSASQIMSAVEQISRGAQQQAAATQEASAATTQIEKAAHSARESAANALDRVNRMHEMLDECRGQITDLAQGVAHSLQTTRQSLDLIIGLEGITRSIDKIVDGIGMVAIQTNMLAVNGSVEAARAGEFGKGFAVVSKDIRSLARDSGENAGRIKDTVLAIQEQITAVRRELERVIVGAEAEKQKTDTVLVSFEAVQKDIADIAAGNSQIAASAESILASMKDAAESARQVASVAEEAAGASAQAAAAANEQARGAEDLAAAIEEIASLAETIQRRNG
;
A
#
# COMPACT_ATOMS: atom_id res chain seq x y z
N MET A 1 -8.91 -12.35 18.60
CA MET A 1 -7.60 -12.13 17.95
C MET A 1 -7.61 -12.28 16.42
N LEU A 2 -8.22 -13.32 15.82
CA LEU A 2 -8.26 -13.50 14.35
C LEU A 2 -8.94 -12.36 13.54
N ARG A 3 -9.94 -11.67 14.08
CA ARG A 3 -10.60 -10.52 13.40
C ARG A 3 -9.74 -9.25 13.31
N ALA A 4 -8.80 -9.04 14.23
CA ALA A 4 -7.90 -7.88 14.19
C ALA A 4 -6.81 -8.03 13.10
N ASN A 5 -6.39 -9.26 12.82
CA ASN A 5 -5.39 -9.57 11.78
C ASN A 5 -5.94 -9.31 10.37
N TRP A 6 -7.24 -9.63 10.12
CA TRP A 6 -7.88 -9.37 8.82
C TRP A 6 -8.03 -7.87 8.52
N LEU A 7 -8.25 -7.03 9.53
CA LEU A 7 -8.36 -5.58 9.33
C LEU A 7 -7.02 -4.89 9.05
N SER A 8 -5.91 -5.40 9.59
CA SER A 8 -4.57 -4.84 9.34
C SER A 8 -4.01 -5.25 7.97
N VAL A 9 -4.21 -6.49 7.54
CA VAL A 9 -3.82 -6.99 6.21
C VAL A 9 -4.66 -6.32 5.12
N GLY A 10 -5.98 -6.21 5.31
CA GLY A 10 -6.87 -5.50 4.39
C GLY A 10 -6.54 -4.01 4.28
N GLY A 11 -6.11 -3.37 5.37
CA GLY A 11 -5.68 -1.97 5.38
C GLY A 11 -4.38 -1.73 4.60
N SER A 12 -3.38 -2.60 4.75
CA SER A 12 -2.10 -2.46 4.02
C SER A 12 -2.25 -2.80 2.53
N GLN A 13 -3.08 -3.79 2.16
CA GLN A 13 -3.42 -4.07 0.76
C GLN A 13 -4.15 -2.89 0.10
N SER A 14 -5.13 -2.30 0.78
CA SER A 14 -5.84 -1.11 0.27
C SER A 14 -4.90 0.09 0.08
N ILE A 15 -3.94 0.32 0.99
CA ILE A 15 -2.94 1.39 0.88
C ILE A 15 -1.97 1.09 -0.28
N ALA A 16 -1.56 -0.17 -0.47
CA ALA A 16 -0.70 -0.58 -1.58
C ALA A 16 -1.39 -0.41 -2.94
N GLU A 17 -2.67 -0.79 -3.05
CA GLU A 17 -3.47 -0.56 -4.25
C GLU A 17 -3.62 0.94 -4.56
N GLN A 18 -3.93 1.77 -3.55
CA GLN A 18 -4.00 3.22 -3.71
C GLN A 18 -2.66 3.85 -4.11
N ALA A 19 -1.54 3.35 -3.59
CA ALA A 19 -0.21 3.80 -3.98
C ALA A 19 0.12 3.43 -5.44
N LEU A 20 -0.24 2.22 -5.90
CA LEU A 20 -0.08 1.80 -7.29
C LEU A 20 -0.96 2.59 -8.24
N GLU A 21 -2.22 2.87 -7.88
CA GLU A 21 -3.12 3.73 -8.67
C GLU A 21 -2.58 5.17 -8.74
N ALA A 22 -2.08 5.72 -7.63
CA ALA A 22 -1.47 7.04 -7.61
C ALA A 22 -0.18 7.10 -8.45
N GLU A 23 0.65 6.04 -8.44
CA GLU A 23 1.84 5.94 -9.28
C GLU A 23 1.46 5.86 -10.78
N ALA A 24 0.45 5.09 -11.15
CA ALA A 24 -0.05 5.02 -12.52
C ALA A 24 -0.62 6.36 -12.99
N ALA A 25 -1.43 7.02 -12.16
CA ALA A 25 -1.97 8.35 -12.44
C ALA A 25 -0.86 9.40 -12.56
N SER A 26 0.18 9.33 -11.71
CA SER A 26 1.37 10.19 -11.78
C SER A 26 2.11 10.05 -13.10
N ARG A 27 2.39 8.80 -13.53
CA ARG A 27 3.05 8.53 -14.83
C ARG A 27 2.19 9.03 -16.00
N GLN A 28 0.89 8.90 -15.93
CA GLN A 28 -0.02 9.37 -16.95
C GLN A 28 -0.09 10.91 -17.00
N ALA A 29 -0.09 11.57 -15.84
CA ALA A 29 -0.02 13.02 -15.73
C ALA A 29 1.30 13.57 -16.28
N GLN A 30 2.43 12.93 -15.97
CA GLN A 30 3.73 13.30 -16.51
C GLN A 30 3.79 13.18 -18.04
N LYS A 31 3.31 12.07 -18.59
CA LYS A 31 3.23 11.87 -20.04
C LYS A 31 2.27 12.87 -20.70
N GLY A 32 1.17 13.19 -20.05
CA GLY A 32 0.25 14.24 -20.48
C GLY A 32 0.93 15.61 -20.53
N ALA A 33 1.68 15.97 -19.49
CA ALA A 33 2.43 17.22 -19.43
C ALA A 33 3.51 17.33 -20.53
N GLU A 34 4.23 16.23 -20.84
CA GLU A 34 5.20 16.17 -21.94
C GLU A 34 4.53 16.42 -23.30
N ILE A 35 3.38 15.80 -23.59
CA ILE A 35 2.63 15.99 -24.83
C ILE A 35 2.13 17.43 -24.95
N VAL A 36 1.61 17.99 -23.85
CA VAL A 36 1.11 19.38 -23.82
C VAL A 36 2.27 20.37 -23.98
N SER A 37 3.44 20.09 -23.39
CA SER A 37 4.65 20.92 -23.58
C SER A 37 5.12 20.92 -25.04
N SER A 38 5.19 19.75 -25.68
CA SER A 38 5.55 19.66 -27.10
C SER A 38 4.56 20.41 -28.00
N ALA A 39 3.26 20.27 -27.75
CA ALA A 39 2.22 21.00 -28.51
C ALA A 39 2.31 22.52 -28.29
N ALA A 40 2.71 22.97 -27.08
CA ALA A 40 2.93 24.39 -26.80
C ALA A 40 4.12 24.94 -27.58
N GLU A 41 5.22 24.20 -27.62
CA GLU A 41 6.40 24.59 -28.38
C GLU A 41 6.12 24.67 -29.90
N GLU A 42 5.36 23.71 -30.43
CA GLU A 42 4.91 23.75 -31.84
C GLU A 42 4.02 24.96 -32.12
N GLN A 43 3.10 25.29 -31.20
CA GLN A 43 2.25 26.49 -31.35
C GLN A 43 3.04 27.79 -31.26
N ALA A 44 4.02 27.89 -30.37
CA ALA A 44 4.87 29.07 -30.27
C ALA A 44 5.71 29.24 -31.55
N ALA A 45 6.24 28.13 -32.09
CA ALA A 45 6.97 28.13 -33.37
C ALA A 45 6.07 28.59 -34.54
N ALA A 46 4.83 28.08 -34.62
CA ALA A 46 3.87 28.47 -35.64
C ALA A 46 3.49 29.97 -35.53
N ALA A 47 3.30 30.49 -34.30
CA ALA A 47 3.02 31.89 -34.05
C ALA A 47 4.20 32.79 -34.47
N ALA A 48 5.45 32.36 -34.20
CA ALA A 48 6.66 33.08 -34.63
C ALA A 48 6.84 33.05 -36.16
N GLU A 49 6.48 31.95 -36.82
CA GLU A 49 6.49 31.84 -38.26
C GLU A 49 5.42 32.74 -38.91
N ALA A 50 4.21 32.79 -38.36
CA ALA A 50 3.18 33.71 -38.77
C ALA A 50 3.62 35.18 -38.66
N LEU A 51 4.27 35.57 -37.55
CA LEU A 51 4.84 36.90 -37.37
C LEU A 51 5.90 37.25 -38.46
N ARG A 52 6.83 36.32 -38.74
CA ARG A 52 7.85 36.51 -39.81
C ARG A 52 7.19 36.67 -41.18
N SER A 53 6.15 35.88 -41.46
CA SER A 53 5.42 35.98 -42.71
C SER A 53 4.75 37.32 -42.84
N VAL A 54 4.19 37.87 -41.77
CA VAL A 54 3.57 39.21 -41.70
C VAL A 54 4.63 40.29 -41.91
N GLU A 55 5.81 40.20 -41.29
CA GLU A 55 6.93 41.14 -41.50
C GLU A 55 7.40 41.18 -42.95
N GLN A 56 7.56 39.98 -43.59
CA GLN A 56 7.90 39.93 -45.01
C GLN A 56 6.84 40.53 -45.89
N GLN A 57 5.57 40.33 -45.63
CA GLN A 57 4.48 40.90 -46.38
C GLN A 57 4.39 42.43 -46.17
N ALA A 58 4.71 42.96 -44.97
CA ALA A 58 4.79 44.40 -44.74
C ALA A 58 5.85 45.08 -45.65
N ILE A 59 7.00 44.40 -45.82
CA ILE A 59 8.06 44.90 -46.74
C ILE A 59 7.55 44.89 -48.17
N VAL A 60 6.87 43.83 -48.63
CA VAL A 60 6.29 43.73 -49.97
C VAL A 60 5.22 44.79 -50.19
N LEU A 61 4.39 45.07 -49.18
CA LEU A 61 3.37 46.11 -49.20
C LEU A 61 4.01 47.51 -49.36
N GLU A 62 5.06 47.83 -48.61
CA GLU A 62 5.78 49.10 -48.70
C GLU A 62 6.43 49.26 -50.08
N GLN A 63 7.04 48.20 -50.63
CA GLN A 63 7.57 48.17 -51.98
C GLN A 63 6.47 48.39 -53.02
N GLY A 64 5.33 47.72 -52.89
CA GLY A 64 4.16 47.89 -53.72
C GLY A 64 3.60 49.29 -53.68
N GLN A 65 3.47 49.91 -52.51
CA GLN A 65 3.06 51.30 -52.36
C GLN A 65 4.04 52.30 -53.01
N SER A 66 5.34 52.03 -52.85
CA SER A 66 6.38 52.82 -53.50
C SER A 66 6.32 52.73 -55.03
N ALA A 67 6.16 51.50 -55.54
CA ALA A 67 5.99 51.27 -56.99
C ALA A 67 4.69 51.94 -57.52
N SER A 68 3.57 51.81 -56.77
CA SER A 68 2.32 52.47 -57.15
C SER A 68 2.43 54.01 -57.18
N ARG A 69 3.11 54.62 -56.18
CA ARG A 69 3.34 56.09 -56.18
C ARG A 69 4.20 56.50 -57.34
N SER A 70 5.24 55.73 -57.65
CA SER A 70 6.13 55.99 -58.80
C SER A 70 5.37 55.87 -60.13
N LEU A 71 4.51 54.86 -60.26
CA LEU A 71 3.65 54.67 -61.41
C LEU A 71 2.62 55.77 -61.54
N SER A 72 2.01 56.22 -60.44
CA SER A 72 1.05 57.33 -60.41
C SER A 72 1.72 58.65 -60.81
N ALA A 73 2.94 58.92 -60.32
CA ALA A 73 3.71 60.06 -60.69
C ALA A 73 4.08 60.05 -62.21
N LEU A 74 4.52 58.87 -62.66
CA LEU A 74 4.82 58.65 -64.08
C LEU A 74 3.59 58.86 -64.98
N ALA A 75 2.45 58.32 -64.61
CA ALA A 75 1.15 58.51 -65.27
C ALA A 75 0.70 59.96 -65.28
N SER A 76 0.95 60.72 -64.21
CA SER A 76 0.67 62.16 -64.10
C SER A 76 1.60 62.98 -65.03
N ASP A 77 2.87 62.68 -65.06
CA ASP A 77 3.87 63.32 -65.98
C ASP A 77 3.57 63.06 -67.45
N PHE A 78 3.11 61.84 -67.78
CA PHE A 78 2.65 61.45 -69.08
C PHE A 78 1.43 62.22 -69.60
N LYS A 79 0.56 62.68 -68.68
CA LYS A 79 -0.61 63.51 -69.00
C LYS A 79 -0.19 64.85 -69.61
N SER A 80 1.09 65.27 -69.43
CA SER A 80 1.68 66.54 -69.94
C SER A 80 2.51 66.36 -71.20
N ILE A 81 2.91 65.19 -71.61
CA ILE A 81 3.80 64.90 -72.70
C ILE A 81 3.11 64.04 -73.75
N THR A 82 3.00 64.54 -75.03
CA THR A 82 2.44 63.80 -76.18
C THR A 82 3.40 62.74 -76.62
N SER A 83 3.37 61.54 -76.10
CA SER A 83 4.26 60.48 -76.52
C SER A 83 3.75 59.08 -76.23
N SER A 84 3.72 58.28 -77.33
CA SER A 84 3.80 56.82 -77.49
C SER A 84 2.73 55.91 -76.77
N ASN A 85 1.95 55.20 -77.59
CA ASN A 85 1.18 54.05 -77.27
C ASN A 85 1.98 52.98 -76.49
N GLU A 86 3.28 52.84 -76.77
CA GLU A 86 4.19 51.87 -76.15
C GLU A 86 4.34 52.06 -74.64
N THR A 87 4.26 53.32 -74.14
CA THR A 87 4.40 53.60 -72.70
C THR A 87 3.07 53.40 -71.99
N ALA A 88 1.94 53.61 -72.67
CA ALA A 88 0.62 53.30 -72.13
C ALA A 88 0.43 51.77 -71.95
N ASP A 89 0.93 50.96 -72.90
CA ASP A 89 0.97 49.52 -72.86
C ASP A 89 1.82 48.99 -71.68
N GLN A 90 3.03 49.61 -71.51
CA GLN A 90 3.89 49.28 -70.35
C GLN A 90 3.23 49.63 -69.01
N LEU A 91 2.52 50.76 -68.90
CA LEU A 91 1.83 51.18 -67.72
C LEU A 91 0.66 50.24 -67.38
N ALA A 92 -0.09 49.83 -68.43
CA ALA A 92 -1.21 48.86 -68.23
C ALA A 92 -0.65 47.50 -67.78
N SER A 93 0.42 46.99 -68.40
CA SER A 93 1.03 45.71 -67.99
C SER A 93 1.59 45.75 -66.56
N ALA A 94 2.22 46.88 -66.20
CA ALA A 94 2.70 47.01 -64.80
C ALA A 94 1.56 47.10 -63.78
N ALA A 95 0.43 47.78 -64.13
CA ALA A 95 -0.75 47.81 -63.29
C ALA A 95 -1.40 46.43 -63.14
N GLU A 96 -1.50 45.61 -64.20
CA GLU A 96 -1.98 44.24 -64.16
C GLU A 96 -1.09 43.35 -63.24
N GLN A 97 0.23 43.45 -63.37
CA GLN A 97 1.17 42.71 -62.58
C GLN A 97 1.09 43.10 -61.07
N LEU A 98 0.94 44.40 -60.80
CA LEU A 98 0.77 44.92 -59.45
C LEU A 98 -0.54 44.49 -58.86
N SER A 99 -1.64 44.49 -59.65
CA SER A 99 -2.97 43.99 -59.23
C SER A 99 -2.93 42.52 -58.84
N ALA A 100 -2.25 41.67 -59.60
CA ALA A 100 -2.04 40.26 -59.27
C ALA A 100 -1.31 40.10 -57.95
N SER A 101 -0.22 40.88 -57.73
CA SER A 101 0.52 40.84 -56.44
C SER A 101 -0.31 41.31 -55.27
N VAL A 102 -1.17 42.31 -55.44
CA VAL A 102 -2.08 42.76 -54.38
C VAL A 102 -3.14 41.73 -54.05
N GLN A 103 -3.68 41.04 -55.06
CA GLN A 103 -4.63 39.92 -54.81
C GLN A 103 -3.96 38.78 -54.03
N GLU A 104 -2.74 38.41 -54.39
CA GLU A 104 -1.95 37.39 -53.70
C GLU A 104 -1.68 37.82 -52.24
N MET A 105 -1.31 39.09 -52.01
CA MET A 105 -1.09 39.64 -50.68
C MET A 105 -2.35 39.63 -49.82
N SER A 106 -3.52 40.00 -50.36
CA SER A 106 -4.81 39.96 -49.69
C SER A 106 -5.21 38.51 -49.34
N GLY A 107 -5.01 37.57 -50.26
CA GLY A 107 -5.21 36.14 -49.99
C GLY A 107 -4.29 35.59 -48.89
N SER A 108 -3.02 35.98 -48.89
CA SER A 108 -2.07 35.62 -47.84
C SER A 108 -2.44 36.17 -46.46
N ALA A 109 -2.85 37.48 -46.41
CA ALA A 109 -3.30 38.09 -45.15
C ALA A 109 -4.52 37.36 -44.57
N SER A 110 -5.47 36.94 -45.40
CA SER A 110 -6.61 36.12 -44.99
C SER A 110 -6.21 34.76 -44.43
N GLN A 111 -5.24 34.09 -45.04
CA GLN A 111 -4.69 32.79 -44.56
C GLN A 111 -4.00 32.96 -43.22
N ILE A 112 -3.20 34.05 -43.04
CA ILE A 112 -2.54 34.36 -41.77
C ILE A 112 -3.60 34.56 -40.68
N MET A 113 -4.66 35.36 -40.95
CA MET A 113 -5.75 35.57 -39.98
C MET A 113 -6.40 34.26 -39.53
N SER A 114 -6.64 33.35 -40.46
CA SER A 114 -7.20 32.03 -40.15
C SER A 114 -6.25 31.16 -39.29
N ALA A 115 -4.97 31.16 -39.63
CA ALA A 115 -3.94 30.42 -38.86
C ALA A 115 -3.80 30.98 -37.43
N VAL A 116 -3.76 32.29 -37.30
CA VAL A 116 -3.68 32.99 -36.02
C VAL A 116 -4.90 32.73 -35.11
N GLU A 117 -6.12 32.69 -35.70
CA GLU A 117 -7.29 32.26 -34.94
C GLU A 117 -7.20 30.82 -34.42
N GLN A 118 -6.65 29.91 -35.21
CA GLN A 118 -6.43 28.52 -34.76
C GLN A 118 -5.41 28.45 -33.64
N ILE A 119 -4.27 29.16 -33.76
CA ILE A 119 -3.23 29.25 -32.73
C ILE A 119 -3.81 29.84 -31.44
N SER A 120 -4.57 30.92 -31.52
CA SER A 120 -5.19 31.58 -30.37
C SER A 120 -6.17 30.65 -29.64
N ARG A 121 -7.02 29.91 -30.38
CA ARG A 121 -7.91 28.91 -29.80
C ARG A 121 -7.13 27.76 -29.15
N GLY A 122 -6.07 27.27 -29.79
CA GLY A 122 -5.19 26.24 -29.24
C GLY A 122 -4.52 26.70 -27.95
N ALA A 123 -3.99 27.92 -27.90
CA ALA A 123 -3.38 28.51 -26.69
C ALA A 123 -4.37 28.61 -25.53
N GLN A 124 -5.62 28.98 -25.79
CA GLN A 124 -6.69 29.01 -24.77
C GLN A 124 -7.02 27.61 -24.23
N GLN A 125 -7.14 26.61 -25.13
CA GLN A 125 -7.37 25.23 -24.72
C GLN A 125 -6.19 24.69 -23.90
N GLN A 126 -4.98 25.02 -24.27
CA GLN A 126 -3.77 24.63 -23.58
C GLN A 126 -3.69 25.25 -22.17
N ALA A 127 -4.03 26.52 -22.02
CA ALA A 127 -4.11 27.17 -20.71
C ALA A 127 -5.15 26.50 -19.80
N ALA A 128 -6.33 26.15 -20.33
CA ALA A 128 -7.37 25.43 -19.56
C ALA A 128 -6.90 24.02 -19.14
N ALA A 129 -6.31 23.24 -20.07
CA ALA A 129 -5.76 21.90 -19.78
C ALA A 129 -4.64 21.97 -18.73
N THR A 130 -3.82 23.02 -18.76
CA THR A 130 -2.75 23.24 -17.76
C THR A 130 -3.31 23.54 -16.37
N GLN A 131 -4.41 24.27 -16.26
CA GLN A 131 -5.10 24.50 -14.99
C GLN A 131 -5.66 23.20 -14.43
N GLU A 132 -6.30 22.37 -15.25
CA GLU A 132 -6.80 21.06 -14.84
C GLU A 132 -5.65 20.13 -14.40
N ALA A 133 -4.55 20.10 -15.15
CA ALA A 133 -3.36 19.32 -14.79
C ALA A 133 -2.76 19.78 -13.46
N SER A 134 -2.69 21.08 -13.19
CA SER A 134 -2.21 21.62 -11.92
C SER A 134 -3.11 21.23 -10.74
N ALA A 135 -4.44 21.25 -10.93
CA ALA A 135 -5.39 20.79 -9.91
C ALA A 135 -5.24 19.29 -9.63
N ALA A 136 -5.11 18.47 -10.67
CA ALA A 136 -4.87 17.04 -10.55
C ALA A 136 -3.55 16.74 -9.83
N THR A 137 -2.46 17.42 -10.18
CA THR A 137 -1.15 17.32 -9.51
C THR A 137 -1.28 17.59 -8.02
N THR A 138 -1.98 18.66 -7.62
CA THR A 138 -2.21 18.99 -6.21
C THR A 138 -3.00 17.90 -5.46
N GLN A 139 -3.96 17.25 -6.12
CA GLN A 139 -4.71 16.14 -5.53
C GLN A 139 -3.84 14.91 -5.34
N ILE A 140 -3.00 14.58 -6.33
CA ILE A 140 -2.05 13.46 -6.26
C ILE A 140 -1.02 13.68 -5.15
N GLU A 141 -0.49 14.91 -5.01
CA GLU A 141 0.41 15.28 -3.91
C GLU A 141 -0.23 15.04 -2.53
N LYS A 142 -1.48 15.47 -2.34
CA LYS A 142 -2.21 15.22 -1.09
C LYS A 142 -2.39 13.73 -0.82
N ALA A 143 -2.76 12.95 -1.84
CA ALA A 143 -2.92 11.50 -1.71
C ALA A 143 -1.59 10.82 -1.36
N ALA A 144 -0.49 11.20 -2.00
CA ALA A 144 0.85 10.67 -1.73
C ALA A 144 1.32 11.02 -0.30
N HIS A 145 1.09 12.25 0.16
CA HIS A 145 1.36 12.64 1.56
C HIS A 145 0.56 11.79 2.55
N SER A 146 -0.73 11.59 2.31
CA SER A 146 -1.58 10.74 3.17
C SER A 146 -1.14 9.27 3.17
N ALA A 147 -0.75 8.74 2.01
CA ALA A 147 -0.23 7.38 1.90
C ALA A 147 1.08 7.22 2.68
N ARG A 148 2.02 8.18 2.59
CA ARG A 148 3.28 8.19 3.35
C ARG A 148 3.03 8.23 4.85
N GLU A 149 2.14 9.10 5.32
CA GLU A 149 1.78 9.21 6.73
C GLU A 149 1.13 7.92 7.24
N SER A 150 0.21 7.34 6.47
CA SER A 150 -0.43 6.07 6.81
C SER A 150 0.56 4.92 6.90
N ALA A 151 1.52 4.85 5.97
CA ALA A 151 2.59 3.86 5.99
C ALA A 151 3.51 4.03 7.21
N ALA A 152 3.88 5.25 7.58
CA ALA A 152 4.67 5.54 8.78
C ALA A 152 3.93 5.12 10.06
N ASN A 153 2.65 5.44 10.18
CA ASN A 153 1.81 5.03 11.30
C ASN A 153 1.64 3.49 11.37
N ALA A 154 1.55 2.83 10.21
CA ALA A 154 1.50 1.37 10.14
C ALA A 154 2.83 0.74 10.60
N LEU A 155 3.98 1.29 10.23
CA LEU A 155 5.29 0.85 10.69
C LEU A 155 5.45 0.99 12.21
N ASP A 156 5.00 2.08 12.82
CA ASP A 156 5.00 2.24 14.27
C ASP A 156 4.14 1.17 14.97
N ARG A 157 2.97 0.84 14.40
CA ARG A 157 2.13 -0.23 14.92
C ARG A 157 2.77 -1.61 14.77
N VAL A 158 3.46 -1.86 13.66
CA VAL A 158 4.22 -3.09 13.41
C VAL A 158 5.32 -3.27 14.44
N ASN A 159 6.07 -2.22 14.78
CA ASN A 159 7.10 -2.28 15.82
C ASN A 159 6.51 -2.64 17.19
N ARG A 160 5.39 -2.03 17.56
CA ARG A 160 4.67 -2.40 18.80
C ARG A 160 4.13 -3.83 18.79
N MET A 161 3.69 -4.32 17.64
CA MET A 161 3.26 -5.72 17.50
C MET A 161 4.45 -6.68 17.67
N HIS A 162 5.64 -6.31 17.19
CA HIS A 162 6.86 -7.10 17.36
C HIS A 162 7.24 -7.20 18.85
N GLU A 163 7.25 -6.09 19.57
CA GLU A 163 7.51 -6.07 21.01
C GLU A 163 6.49 -6.93 21.79
N MET A 164 5.20 -6.80 21.48
CA MET A 164 4.16 -7.63 22.11
C MET A 164 4.33 -9.12 21.82
N LEU A 165 4.74 -9.48 20.61
CA LEU A 165 5.00 -10.87 20.25
C LEU A 165 6.18 -11.45 21.00
N ASP A 166 7.26 -10.70 21.16
CA ASP A 166 8.42 -11.15 21.92
C ASP A 166 8.07 -11.36 23.41
N GLU A 167 7.30 -10.47 23.99
CA GLU A 167 6.78 -10.64 25.35
C GLU A 167 5.88 -11.88 25.47
N CYS A 168 4.90 -12.05 24.57
CA CYS A 168 4.03 -13.22 24.56
C CYS A 168 4.82 -14.52 24.39
N ARG A 169 5.84 -14.54 23.51
CA ARG A 169 6.72 -15.69 23.32
C ARG A 169 7.47 -16.03 24.59
N GLY A 170 7.96 -15.02 25.32
CA GLY A 170 8.56 -15.19 26.64
C GLY A 170 7.62 -15.87 27.62
N GLN A 171 6.39 -15.36 27.77
CA GLN A 171 5.37 -15.89 28.66
C GLN A 171 4.97 -17.34 28.31
N ILE A 172 4.85 -17.67 27.04
CA ILE A 172 4.56 -19.03 26.59
C ILE A 172 5.74 -19.97 26.85
N THR A 173 6.97 -19.50 26.71
CA THR A 173 8.17 -20.28 27.04
C THR A 173 8.23 -20.60 28.53
N ASP A 174 7.94 -19.62 29.38
CA ASP A 174 7.87 -19.80 30.84
C ASP A 174 6.74 -20.81 31.22
N LEU A 175 5.59 -20.70 30.56
CA LEU A 175 4.49 -21.66 30.73
C LEU A 175 4.91 -23.07 30.33
N ALA A 176 5.60 -23.24 29.21
CA ALA A 176 6.13 -24.54 28.76
C ALA A 176 7.08 -25.15 29.79
N GLN A 177 7.99 -24.35 30.36
CA GLN A 177 8.89 -24.77 31.41
C GLN A 177 8.13 -25.15 32.70
N GLY A 178 7.11 -24.37 33.08
CA GLY A 178 6.26 -24.67 34.23
C GLY A 178 5.51 -25.99 34.07
N VAL A 179 4.94 -26.27 32.90
CA VAL A 179 4.27 -27.55 32.58
C VAL A 179 5.27 -28.70 32.62
N ALA A 180 6.47 -28.54 32.05
CA ALA A 180 7.52 -29.57 32.08
C ALA A 180 7.97 -29.90 33.52
N HIS A 181 8.14 -28.87 34.36
CA HIS A 181 8.49 -29.05 35.78
C HIS A 181 7.37 -29.74 36.55
N SER A 182 6.11 -29.34 36.34
CA SER A 182 4.94 -29.99 36.94
C SER A 182 4.83 -31.46 36.56
N LEU A 183 5.07 -31.79 35.30
CA LEU A 183 5.11 -33.17 34.78
C LEU A 183 6.20 -33.98 35.48
N GLN A 184 7.41 -33.46 35.64
CA GLN A 184 8.49 -34.10 36.35
C GLN A 184 8.14 -34.36 37.82
N THR A 185 7.61 -33.38 38.53
CA THR A 185 7.20 -33.50 39.93
C THR A 185 6.06 -34.51 40.10
N THR A 186 5.09 -34.52 39.18
CA THR A 186 4.02 -35.52 39.20
C THR A 186 4.51 -36.94 38.98
N ARG A 187 5.50 -37.16 38.10
CA ARG A 187 6.14 -38.47 37.92
C ARG A 187 6.87 -38.92 39.18
N GLN A 188 7.61 -38.02 39.83
CA GLN A 188 8.23 -38.33 41.14
C GLN A 188 7.22 -38.72 42.20
N SER A 189 6.07 -38.01 42.23
CA SER A 189 4.95 -38.33 43.15
C SER A 189 4.37 -39.71 42.84
N LEU A 190 4.25 -40.07 41.56
CA LEU A 190 3.82 -41.42 41.14
C LEU A 190 4.78 -42.52 41.62
N ASP A 191 6.10 -42.28 41.52
CA ASP A 191 7.12 -43.22 42.01
C ASP A 191 7.00 -43.43 43.53
N LEU A 192 6.75 -42.35 44.30
CA LEU A 192 6.54 -42.44 45.73
C LEU A 192 5.24 -43.23 46.10
N ILE A 193 4.17 -43.04 45.33
CA ILE A 193 2.92 -43.79 45.49
C ILE A 193 3.15 -45.30 45.18
N ILE A 194 3.93 -45.64 44.16
CA ILE A 194 4.31 -47.04 43.87
C ILE A 194 5.14 -47.63 45.02
N GLY A 195 6.04 -46.85 45.60
CA GLY A 195 6.80 -47.26 46.79
C GLY A 195 5.88 -47.53 47.99
N LEU A 196 4.89 -46.66 48.24
CA LEU A 196 3.91 -46.80 49.32
C LEU A 196 3.01 -48.04 49.13
N GLU A 197 2.66 -48.37 47.88
CA GLU A 197 1.97 -49.63 47.53
C GLU A 197 2.77 -50.84 47.94
N GLY A 198 4.09 -50.82 47.73
CA GLY A 198 5.00 -51.89 48.17
C GLY A 198 5.07 -52.04 49.68
N ILE A 199 5.11 -50.92 50.43
CA ILE A 199 5.14 -50.90 51.87
C ILE A 199 3.82 -51.48 52.47
N THR A 200 2.68 -51.02 51.92
CA THR A 200 1.36 -51.51 52.42
C THR A 200 1.15 -52.98 52.16
N ARG A 201 1.64 -53.54 51.03
CA ARG A 201 1.65 -55.00 50.80
C ARG A 201 2.52 -55.73 51.80
N SER A 202 3.62 -55.13 52.24
CA SER A 202 4.49 -55.71 53.26
C SER A 202 3.82 -55.72 54.62
N ILE A 203 3.13 -54.63 54.96
CA ILE A 203 2.31 -54.53 56.21
C ILE A 203 1.20 -55.58 56.20
N ASP A 204 0.49 -55.77 55.08
CA ASP A 204 -0.55 -56.79 54.94
C ASP A 204 -0.02 -58.21 55.26
N LYS A 205 1.15 -58.56 54.72
CA LYS A 205 1.81 -59.86 55.06
C LYS A 205 2.18 -59.99 56.51
N ILE A 206 2.65 -58.91 57.16
CA ILE A 206 2.97 -58.92 58.61
C ILE A 206 1.72 -59.14 59.42
N VAL A 207 0.60 -58.44 59.08
CA VAL A 207 -0.68 -58.59 59.77
C VAL A 207 -1.25 -59.98 59.62
N ASP A 208 -1.16 -60.59 58.43
CA ASP A 208 -1.53 -61.99 58.23
C ASP A 208 -0.68 -62.94 59.11
N GLY A 209 0.62 -62.65 59.25
CA GLY A 209 1.49 -63.39 60.16
C GLY A 209 1.08 -63.26 61.62
N ILE A 210 0.71 -62.04 62.06
CA ILE A 210 0.21 -61.82 63.43
C ILE A 210 -1.08 -62.63 63.66
N GLY A 211 -2.01 -62.60 62.68
CA GLY A 211 -3.25 -63.35 62.73
C GLY A 211 -3.02 -64.86 62.90
N MET A 212 -2.04 -65.43 62.12
CA MET A 212 -1.64 -66.82 62.24
C MET A 212 -1.06 -67.17 63.63
N VAL A 213 -0.15 -66.28 64.11
CA VAL A 213 0.40 -66.46 65.49
C VAL A 213 -0.67 -66.40 66.54
N ALA A 214 -1.65 -65.49 66.39
CA ALA A 214 -2.80 -65.41 67.32
C ALA A 214 -3.65 -66.71 67.32
N ILE A 215 -3.90 -67.27 66.12
CA ILE A 215 -4.60 -68.56 65.98
C ILE A 215 -3.80 -69.71 66.66
N GLN A 216 -2.48 -69.81 66.40
CA GLN A 216 -1.62 -70.80 66.99
C GLN A 216 -1.55 -70.65 68.50
N THR A 217 -1.42 -69.44 68.99
CA THR A 217 -1.39 -69.18 70.42
C THR A 217 -2.73 -69.55 71.08
N ASN A 218 -3.86 -69.24 70.43
CA ASN A 218 -5.20 -69.63 70.86
C ASN A 218 -5.33 -71.20 70.99
N MET A 219 -4.77 -71.93 69.94
CA MET A 219 -4.77 -73.38 69.95
C MET A 219 -3.88 -73.91 71.08
N LEU A 220 -2.70 -73.33 71.30
CA LEU A 220 -1.81 -73.72 72.38
C LEU A 220 -2.49 -73.52 73.76
N ALA A 221 -3.21 -72.39 73.94
CA ALA A 221 -3.96 -72.02 75.15
C ALA A 221 -5.11 -73.04 75.39
N VAL A 222 -5.81 -73.46 74.31
CA VAL A 222 -6.84 -74.50 74.39
C VAL A 222 -6.23 -75.84 74.87
N ASN A 223 -5.11 -76.25 74.23
CA ASN A 223 -4.42 -77.49 74.64
C ASN A 223 -3.94 -77.42 76.10
N GLY A 224 -3.40 -76.24 76.48
CA GLY A 224 -2.98 -75.99 77.87
C GLY A 224 -4.18 -76.06 78.88
N SER A 225 -5.35 -75.54 78.50
CA SER A 225 -6.56 -75.64 79.33
C SER A 225 -7.04 -77.10 79.48
N VAL A 226 -6.94 -77.90 78.39
CA VAL A 226 -7.30 -79.32 78.39
C VAL A 226 -6.36 -80.12 79.32
N GLU A 227 -5.06 -79.85 79.23
CA GLU A 227 -4.06 -80.56 80.07
C GLU A 227 -4.14 -80.14 81.54
N ALA A 228 -4.48 -78.81 81.81
CA ALA A 228 -4.74 -78.35 83.15
C ALA A 228 -5.96 -79.02 83.75
N ALA A 229 -7.04 -79.24 83.00
CA ALA A 229 -8.22 -79.98 83.46
C ALA A 229 -7.88 -81.47 83.70
N ARG A 230 -6.96 -82.05 82.95
CA ARG A 230 -6.47 -83.41 83.10
C ARG A 230 -5.66 -83.60 84.43
N ALA A 231 -4.92 -82.60 84.82
CA ALA A 231 -4.18 -82.57 86.08
C ALA A 231 -5.02 -82.31 87.34
N GLY A 232 -6.32 -82.11 87.25
CA GLY A 232 -7.23 -81.96 88.36
C GLY A 232 -6.88 -80.75 89.26
N GLU A 233 -6.83 -81.03 90.63
CA GLU A 233 -6.52 -79.97 91.61
C GLU A 233 -5.16 -79.27 91.42
N PHE A 234 -4.18 -80.03 90.91
CA PHE A 234 -2.83 -79.47 90.62
C PHE A 234 -2.75 -78.57 89.41
N GLY A 235 -3.75 -78.63 88.51
CA GLY A 235 -3.79 -77.84 87.28
C GLY A 235 -4.51 -76.45 87.35
N LYS A 236 -5.16 -76.11 88.47
CA LYS A 236 -6.03 -74.92 88.64
C LYS A 236 -5.37 -73.59 88.27
N GLY A 237 -4.10 -73.37 88.69
CA GLY A 237 -3.31 -72.18 88.31
C GLY A 237 -3.01 -72.09 86.82
N PHE A 238 -2.68 -73.24 86.21
CA PHE A 238 -2.47 -73.32 84.77
C PHE A 238 -3.74 -73.10 83.91
N ALA A 239 -4.87 -73.52 84.41
CA ALA A 239 -6.17 -73.29 83.76
C ALA A 239 -6.53 -71.80 83.67
N VAL A 240 -6.23 -71.02 84.72
CA VAL A 240 -6.42 -69.59 84.71
C VAL A 240 -5.49 -68.88 83.68
N VAL A 241 -4.22 -69.18 83.72
CA VAL A 241 -3.23 -68.64 82.76
C VAL A 241 -3.59 -68.99 81.31
N SER A 242 -4.01 -70.25 81.08
CA SER A 242 -4.40 -70.69 79.73
C SER A 242 -5.67 -69.95 79.26
N LYS A 243 -6.63 -69.63 80.14
CA LYS A 243 -7.82 -68.83 79.82
C LYS A 243 -7.40 -67.39 79.46
N ASP A 244 -6.48 -66.78 80.20
CA ASP A 244 -6.00 -65.43 79.96
C ASP A 244 -5.22 -65.34 78.66
N ILE A 245 -4.31 -66.32 78.35
CA ILE A 245 -3.61 -66.47 77.09
C ILE A 245 -4.62 -66.58 75.93
N ARG A 246 -5.64 -67.38 76.09
CA ARG A 246 -6.68 -67.57 75.06
C ARG A 246 -7.43 -66.28 74.78
N SER A 247 -7.79 -65.50 75.82
CA SER A 247 -8.42 -64.18 75.64
C SER A 247 -7.49 -63.21 74.91
N LEU A 248 -6.24 -63.14 75.35
CA LEU A 248 -5.24 -62.27 74.73
C LEU A 248 -4.97 -62.64 73.25
N ALA A 249 -4.93 -63.96 72.93
CA ALA A 249 -4.79 -64.45 71.57
C ALA A 249 -5.98 -64.06 70.65
N ARG A 250 -7.24 -64.15 71.22
CA ARG A 250 -8.46 -63.74 70.54
C ARG A 250 -8.42 -62.23 70.24
N ASP A 251 -8.15 -61.42 71.28
CA ASP A 251 -8.07 -59.97 71.18
C ASP A 251 -6.99 -59.53 70.18
N SER A 252 -5.86 -60.25 70.18
CA SER A 252 -4.74 -60.04 69.14
C SER A 252 -5.22 -60.39 67.75
N GLY A 253 -5.99 -61.45 67.55
CA GLY A 253 -6.56 -61.83 66.26
C GLY A 253 -7.59 -60.84 65.78
N GLU A 254 -8.49 -60.33 66.68
CA GLU A 254 -9.46 -59.28 66.34
C GLU A 254 -8.74 -57.97 65.94
N ASN A 255 -7.72 -57.56 66.69
CA ASN A 255 -6.88 -56.39 66.34
C ASN A 255 -6.17 -56.54 65.02
N ALA A 256 -5.58 -57.71 64.74
CA ALA A 256 -4.98 -58.01 63.43
C ALA A 256 -6.01 -57.87 62.27
N GLY A 257 -7.26 -58.37 62.50
CA GLY A 257 -8.33 -58.20 61.53
C GLY A 257 -8.67 -56.72 61.28
N ARG A 258 -8.82 -55.90 62.34
CA ARG A 258 -9.07 -54.46 62.22
C ARG A 258 -7.90 -53.73 61.48
N ILE A 259 -6.64 -54.08 61.73
CA ILE A 259 -5.48 -53.52 61.03
C ILE A 259 -5.54 -53.94 59.58
N LYS A 260 -5.89 -55.17 59.28
CA LYS A 260 -6.02 -55.66 57.87
C LYS A 260 -7.06 -54.86 57.10
N ASP A 261 -8.25 -54.62 57.69
CA ASP A 261 -9.28 -53.80 57.08
C ASP A 261 -8.77 -52.37 56.79
N THR A 262 -8.02 -51.80 57.73
CA THR A 262 -7.40 -50.47 57.58
C THR A 262 -6.35 -50.48 56.44
N VAL A 263 -5.52 -51.52 56.34
CA VAL A 263 -4.52 -51.65 55.28
C VAL A 263 -5.18 -51.80 53.90
N LEU A 264 -6.27 -52.53 53.79
CA LEU A 264 -7.07 -52.62 52.57
C LEU A 264 -7.65 -51.27 52.15
N ALA A 265 -8.21 -50.52 53.08
CA ALA A 265 -8.69 -49.18 52.82
C ALA A 265 -7.57 -48.23 52.33
N ILE A 266 -6.36 -48.30 52.91
CA ILE A 266 -5.18 -47.54 52.46
C ILE A 266 -4.77 -47.98 51.03
N GLN A 267 -4.75 -49.28 50.70
CA GLN A 267 -4.41 -49.79 49.35
C GLN A 267 -5.42 -49.27 48.29
N GLU A 268 -6.71 -49.22 48.64
CA GLU A 268 -7.74 -48.64 47.77
C GLU A 268 -7.47 -47.15 47.49
N GLN A 269 -7.12 -46.39 48.53
CA GLN A 269 -6.78 -44.95 48.41
C GLN A 269 -5.50 -44.75 47.57
N ILE A 270 -4.47 -45.53 47.79
CA ILE A 270 -3.24 -45.53 46.99
C ILE A 270 -3.54 -45.79 45.52
N THR A 271 -4.41 -46.74 45.20
CA THR A 271 -4.80 -47.08 43.83
C THR A 271 -5.59 -45.91 43.18
N ALA A 272 -6.45 -45.24 43.97
CA ALA A 272 -7.18 -44.07 43.51
C ALA A 272 -6.26 -42.86 43.19
N VAL A 273 -5.31 -42.59 44.10
CA VAL A 273 -4.32 -41.50 43.92
C VAL A 273 -3.41 -41.82 42.72
N ARG A 274 -2.95 -43.04 42.54
CA ARG A 274 -2.15 -43.44 41.39
C ARG A 274 -2.87 -43.17 40.08
N ARG A 275 -4.12 -43.56 39.94
CA ARG A 275 -4.95 -43.32 38.75
C ARG A 275 -5.11 -41.83 38.47
N GLU A 276 -5.23 -41.01 39.50
CA GLU A 276 -5.36 -39.55 39.35
C GLU A 276 -4.06 -38.93 38.87
N LEU A 277 -2.90 -39.35 39.45
CA LEU A 277 -1.58 -38.89 38.98
C LEU A 277 -1.31 -39.30 37.53
N GLU A 278 -1.66 -40.53 37.11
CA GLU A 278 -1.56 -40.99 35.72
C GLU A 278 -2.41 -40.08 34.76
N ARG A 279 -3.64 -39.65 35.17
CA ARG A 279 -4.46 -38.72 34.40
C ARG A 279 -3.85 -37.32 34.30
N VAL A 280 -3.26 -36.86 35.39
CA VAL A 280 -2.57 -35.55 35.40
C VAL A 280 -1.36 -35.57 34.45
N ILE A 281 -0.61 -36.68 34.43
CA ILE A 281 0.55 -36.86 33.49
C ILE A 281 0.07 -36.75 32.02
N VAL A 282 -0.95 -37.51 31.64
CA VAL A 282 -1.50 -37.51 30.28
C VAL A 282 -2.01 -36.11 29.91
N GLY A 283 -2.71 -35.43 30.85
CA GLY A 283 -3.17 -34.05 30.64
C GLY A 283 -2.02 -33.06 30.44
N ALA A 284 -0.97 -33.17 31.26
CA ALA A 284 0.20 -32.29 31.16
C ALA A 284 1.00 -32.52 29.87
N GLU A 285 1.12 -33.76 29.40
CA GLU A 285 1.75 -34.08 28.12
C GLU A 285 0.98 -33.48 26.93
N ALA A 286 -0.36 -33.57 26.95
CA ALA A 286 -1.19 -32.96 25.94
C ALA A 286 -1.07 -31.42 25.95
N GLU A 287 -0.98 -30.79 27.12
CA GLU A 287 -0.81 -29.34 27.25
C GLU A 287 0.56 -28.88 26.77
N LYS A 288 1.62 -29.68 27.07
CA LYS A 288 2.95 -29.41 26.50
C LYS A 288 2.91 -29.39 24.97
N GLN A 289 2.27 -30.37 24.34
CA GLN A 289 2.16 -30.42 22.87
C GLN A 289 1.41 -29.24 22.29
N LYS A 290 0.35 -28.77 22.94
CA LYS A 290 -0.36 -27.54 22.54
C LYS A 290 0.55 -26.30 22.64
N THR A 291 1.33 -26.21 23.71
CA THR A 291 2.26 -25.09 23.92
C THR A 291 3.33 -25.07 22.84
N ASP A 292 3.90 -26.23 22.46
CA ASP A 292 4.85 -26.35 21.36
C ASP A 292 4.21 -25.88 20.03
N THR A 293 2.96 -26.24 19.75
CA THR A 293 2.22 -25.79 18.56
C THR A 293 2.01 -24.27 18.55
N VAL A 294 1.73 -23.66 19.71
CA VAL A 294 1.58 -22.20 19.82
C VAL A 294 2.90 -21.51 19.51
N LEU A 295 4.04 -22.00 19.99
CA LEU A 295 5.36 -21.43 19.69
C LEU A 295 5.66 -21.45 18.19
N VAL A 296 5.34 -22.52 17.48
CA VAL A 296 5.48 -22.58 16.00
C VAL A 296 4.57 -21.55 15.32
N SER A 297 3.35 -21.34 15.85
CA SER A 297 2.43 -20.34 15.31
C SER A 297 2.97 -18.91 15.47
N PHE A 298 3.71 -18.62 16.56
CA PHE A 298 4.37 -17.33 16.74
C PHE A 298 5.43 -17.04 15.69
N GLU A 299 6.20 -18.05 15.25
CA GLU A 299 7.19 -17.89 14.16
C GLU A 299 6.51 -17.47 12.84
N ALA A 300 5.36 -18.07 12.51
CA ALA A 300 4.59 -17.69 11.34
C ALA A 300 4.08 -16.23 11.44
N VAL A 301 3.52 -15.84 12.60
CA VAL A 301 3.05 -14.47 12.84
C VAL A 301 4.19 -13.46 12.78
N GLN A 302 5.37 -13.81 13.28
CA GLN A 302 6.56 -12.95 13.23
C GLN A 302 7.01 -12.69 11.79
N LYS A 303 6.93 -13.72 10.94
CA LYS A 303 7.18 -13.56 9.50
C LYS A 303 6.16 -12.64 8.83
N ASP A 304 4.87 -12.84 9.11
CA ASP A 304 3.81 -11.99 8.55
C ASP A 304 4.00 -10.51 8.93
N ILE A 305 4.42 -10.23 10.17
CA ILE A 305 4.74 -8.89 10.66
C ILE A 305 5.93 -8.29 9.89
N ALA A 306 6.97 -9.08 9.62
CA ALA A 306 8.12 -8.62 8.82
C ALA A 306 7.71 -8.29 7.38
N ASP A 307 6.85 -9.11 6.77
CA ASP A 307 6.33 -8.86 5.42
C ASP A 307 5.46 -7.58 5.37
N ILE A 308 4.63 -7.34 6.39
CA ILE A 308 3.86 -6.10 6.54
C ILE A 308 4.79 -4.88 6.69
N ALA A 309 5.88 -4.99 7.47
CA ALA A 309 6.87 -3.92 7.62
C ALA A 309 7.52 -3.56 6.28
N ALA A 310 7.97 -4.59 5.52
CA ALA A 310 8.56 -4.41 4.21
C ALA A 310 7.58 -3.75 3.23
N GLY A 311 6.32 -4.19 3.20
CA GLY A 311 5.27 -3.60 2.37
C GLY A 311 5.03 -2.12 2.68
N ASN A 312 4.94 -1.75 3.96
CA ASN A 312 4.74 -0.35 4.34
C ASN A 312 5.97 0.54 4.05
N SER A 313 7.19 0.00 4.17
CA SER A 313 8.42 0.70 3.73
C SER A 313 8.39 0.97 2.23
N GLN A 314 7.95 0.00 1.43
CA GLN A 314 7.81 0.16 -0.02
C GLN A 314 6.76 1.24 -0.38
N ILE A 315 5.61 1.24 0.32
CA ILE A 315 4.57 2.28 0.13
C ILE A 315 5.14 3.67 0.44
N ALA A 316 5.89 3.84 1.53
CA ALA A 316 6.51 5.11 1.88
C ALA A 316 7.50 5.60 0.79
N ALA A 317 8.34 4.70 0.27
CA ALA A 317 9.28 5.01 -0.81
C ALA A 317 8.56 5.36 -2.12
N SER A 318 7.51 4.63 -2.49
CA SER A 318 6.69 4.93 -3.67
C SER A 318 6.00 6.29 -3.54
N ALA A 319 5.48 6.63 -2.37
CA ALA A 319 4.88 7.93 -2.11
C ALA A 319 5.89 9.08 -2.26
N GLU A 320 7.13 8.91 -1.82
CA GLU A 320 8.19 9.91 -2.05
C GLU A 320 8.54 10.08 -3.53
N SER A 321 8.60 8.98 -4.29
CA SER A 321 8.81 9.02 -5.74
C SER A 321 7.68 9.76 -6.46
N ILE A 322 6.42 9.51 -6.06
CA ILE A 322 5.24 10.23 -6.58
C ILE A 322 5.36 11.73 -6.30
N LEU A 323 5.73 12.14 -5.08
CA LEU A 323 5.90 13.55 -4.72
C LEU A 323 6.97 14.23 -5.57
N ALA A 324 8.10 13.56 -5.84
CA ALA A 324 9.14 14.08 -6.74
C ALA A 324 8.60 14.27 -8.17
N SER A 325 7.92 13.26 -8.72
CA SER A 325 7.34 13.33 -10.07
C SER A 325 6.25 14.42 -10.19
N MET A 326 5.47 14.65 -9.13
CA MET A 326 4.46 15.72 -9.11
C MET A 326 5.08 17.10 -9.10
N LYS A 327 6.21 17.28 -8.42
CA LYS A 327 6.97 18.55 -8.49
C LYS A 327 7.42 18.85 -9.92
N ASP A 328 7.96 17.86 -10.63
CA ASP A 328 8.41 18.01 -12.01
C ASP A 328 7.22 18.28 -12.96
N ALA A 329 6.09 17.61 -12.74
CA ALA A 329 4.84 17.86 -13.50
C ALA A 329 4.29 19.27 -13.27
N ALA A 330 4.35 19.77 -12.04
CA ALA A 330 3.93 21.14 -11.71
C ALA A 330 4.83 22.19 -12.37
N GLU A 331 6.13 21.96 -12.44
CA GLU A 331 7.09 22.80 -13.17
C GLU A 331 6.78 22.82 -14.66
N SER A 332 6.61 21.64 -15.27
CA SER A 332 6.24 21.52 -16.69
C SER A 332 4.92 22.21 -17.01
N ALA A 333 3.91 22.08 -16.13
CA ALA A 333 2.64 22.78 -16.30
C ALA A 333 2.80 24.30 -16.29
N ARG A 334 3.64 24.86 -15.42
CA ARG A 334 3.94 26.31 -15.42
C ARG A 334 4.61 26.77 -16.71
N GLN A 335 5.56 25.98 -17.21
CA GLN A 335 6.25 26.29 -18.46
C GLN A 335 5.28 26.28 -19.64
N VAL A 336 4.40 25.29 -19.72
CA VAL A 336 3.35 25.20 -20.75
C VAL A 336 2.41 26.41 -20.69
N ALA A 337 1.99 26.85 -19.49
CA ALA A 337 1.16 28.05 -19.32
C ALA A 337 1.86 29.30 -19.87
N SER A 338 3.15 29.49 -19.54
CA SER A 338 3.95 30.61 -20.06
C SER A 338 4.05 30.63 -21.57
N VAL A 339 4.33 29.46 -22.19
CA VAL A 339 4.42 29.35 -23.66
C VAL A 339 3.07 29.59 -24.33
N ALA A 340 1.95 29.13 -23.72
CA ALA A 340 0.60 29.41 -24.22
C ALA A 340 0.26 30.92 -24.18
N GLU A 341 0.67 31.62 -23.13
CA GLU A 341 0.52 33.08 -23.03
C GLU A 341 1.36 33.81 -24.09
N GLU A 342 2.59 33.40 -24.29
CA GLU A 342 3.46 33.97 -25.35
C GLU A 342 2.87 33.73 -26.74
N ALA A 343 2.38 32.52 -27.03
CA ALA A 343 1.76 32.19 -28.32
C ALA A 343 0.47 33.03 -28.54
N ALA A 344 -0.33 33.22 -27.52
CA ALA A 344 -1.52 34.07 -27.60
C ALA A 344 -1.15 35.55 -27.87
N GLY A 345 -0.10 36.06 -27.21
CA GLY A 345 0.41 37.43 -27.43
C GLY A 345 0.95 37.64 -28.85
N ALA A 346 1.79 36.69 -29.32
CA ALA A 346 2.30 36.72 -30.67
C ALA A 346 1.22 36.63 -31.75
N SER A 347 0.19 35.79 -31.49
CA SER A 347 -0.97 35.65 -32.36
C SER A 347 -1.76 36.93 -32.44
N ALA A 348 -1.98 37.65 -31.34
CA ALA A 348 -2.69 38.93 -31.32
C ALA A 348 -1.92 40.00 -32.14
N GLN A 349 -0.60 40.05 -32.05
CA GLN A 349 0.24 40.94 -32.86
C GLN A 349 0.19 40.58 -34.33
N ALA A 350 0.26 39.32 -34.68
CA ALA A 350 0.19 38.86 -36.08
C ALA A 350 -1.19 39.15 -36.68
N ALA A 351 -2.27 38.97 -35.93
CA ALA A 351 -3.62 39.34 -36.37
C ALA A 351 -3.77 40.85 -36.67
N ALA A 352 -3.24 41.72 -35.79
CA ALA A 352 -3.25 43.16 -35.98
C ALA A 352 -2.50 43.59 -37.25
N ALA A 353 -1.31 43.03 -37.44
CA ALA A 353 -0.50 43.33 -38.58
C ALA A 353 -1.08 42.76 -39.91
N ALA A 354 -1.65 41.56 -39.91
CA ALA A 354 -2.35 40.99 -41.08
C ALA A 354 -3.58 41.83 -41.47
N ASN A 355 -4.29 42.40 -40.49
CA ASN A 355 -5.42 43.30 -40.76
C ASN A 355 -4.96 44.65 -41.37
N GLU A 356 -3.83 45.23 -40.89
CA GLU A 356 -3.21 46.41 -41.51
C GLU A 356 -2.78 46.12 -42.92
N GLN A 357 -2.20 44.96 -43.19
CA GLN A 357 -1.80 44.52 -44.56
C GLN A 357 -3.03 44.38 -45.48
N ALA A 358 -4.10 43.76 -45.00
CA ALA A 358 -5.30 43.65 -45.81
C ALA A 358 -5.88 45.04 -46.22
N ARG A 359 -5.91 46.00 -45.28
CA ARG A 359 -6.31 47.38 -45.57
C ARG A 359 -5.36 48.07 -46.54
N GLY A 360 -4.04 47.91 -46.35
CA GLY A 360 -3.05 48.46 -47.26
C GLY A 360 -3.12 47.86 -48.65
N ALA A 361 -3.48 46.60 -48.77
CA ALA A 361 -3.74 45.96 -50.07
C ALA A 361 -4.99 46.49 -50.75
N GLU A 362 -6.08 46.79 -50.00
CA GLU A 362 -7.30 47.46 -50.54
C GLU A 362 -6.98 48.85 -51.05
N ASP A 363 -6.21 49.66 -50.29
CA ASP A 363 -5.81 51.03 -50.70
C ASP A 363 -4.94 51.00 -51.97
N LEU A 364 -4.03 50.00 -52.05
CA LEU A 364 -3.17 49.80 -53.18
C LEU A 364 -3.95 49.33 -54.45
N ALA A 365 -4.95 48.44 -54.26
CA ALA A 365 -5.85 48.03 -55.33
C ALA A 365 -6.59 49.23 -55.94
N ALA A 366 -7.13 50.11 -55.11
CA ALA A 366 -7.79 51.33 -55.58
C ALA A 366 -6.87 52.26 -56.38
N ALA A 367 -5.62 52.43 -55.90
CA ALA A 367 -4.62 53.24 -56.62
C ALA A 367 -4.20 52.63 -57.97
N ILE A 368 -4.14 51.27 -58.05
CA ILE A 368 -3.83 50.55 -59.32
C ILE A 368 -5.01 50.71 -60.31
N GLU A 369 -6.26 50.63 -59.87
CA GLU A 369 -7.42 50.85 -60.75
C GLU A 369 -7.41 52.26 -61.36
N GLU A 370 -7.03 53.27 -60.56
CA GLU A 370 -6.88 54.65 -61.07
C GLU A 370 -5.79 54.73 -62.10
N ILE A 371 -4.64 54.09 -61.88
CA ILE A 371 -3.51 54.02 -62.87
C ILE A 371 -3.96 53.33 -64.15
N ALA A 372 -4.63 52.18 -64.07
CA ALA A 372 -5.14 51.46 -65.25
C ALA A 372 -6.12 52.28 -66.06
N SER A 373 -7.02 52.98 -65.42
CA SER A 373 -7.99 53.92 -66.06
C SER A 373 -7.30 55.07 -66.76
N LEU A 374 -6.20 55.61 -66.19
CA LEU A 374 -5.39 56.63 -66.80
C LEU A 374 -4.68 56.10 -68.07
N ALA A 375 -4.11 54.89 -68.02
CA ALA A 375 -3.46 54.24 -69.15
C ALA A 375 -4.46 54.02 -70.31
N GLU A 376 -5.67 53.53 -70.05
CA GLU A 376 -6.72 53.44 -71.07
C GLU A 376 -7.10 54.77 -71.70
N THR A 377 -7.19 55.83 -70.86
CA THR A 377 -7.50 57.17 -71.36
C THR A 377 -6.43 57.71 -72.26
N ILE A 378 -5.18 57.46 -71.98
CA ILE A 378 -4.01 57.82 -72.85
C ILE A 378 -4.05 57.05 -74.19
N GLN A 379 -4.31 55.73 -74.16
CA GLN A 379 -4.47 54.93 -75.36
C GLN A 379 -5.59 55.43 -76.26
N ARG A 380 -6.78 55.71 -75.70
CA ARG A 380 -7.94 56.24 -76.48
C ARG A 380 -7.66 57.64 -77.09
N ARG A 381 -6.77 58.46 -76.55
CA ARG A 381 -6.47 59.81 -77.00
C ARG A 381 -5.40 59.82 -78.12
N ASN A 382 -4.60 58.77 -78.22
CA ASN A 382 -3.50 58.63 -79.19
C ASN A 382 -3.84 57.64 -80.32
N GLY A 383 -4.94 56.94 -80.36
CA GLY A 383 -5.49 56.14 -81.44
C GLY A 383 -6.65 56.89 -82.15
#